data_8f537c9976635ffdd6857dce5c48a8b4
#
_entry.id   8f537c9976635ffdd6857dce5c48a8b4
#
_cell.length_a   1.000
_cell.length_b   1.000
_cell.length_c   1.000
_cell.angle_alpha   90.00
_cell.angle_beta   90.00
_cell.angle_gamma   90.00
#
_symmetry.space_group_name_H-M   'P 1'
#
loop_
_entity.id
_entity.type
_entity.pdbx_description
1 polymer ?
#
loop_
_entity_poly.entity_id
_entity_poly.type
_entity_poly.pdbx_seq_one_letter_code
_entity_poly.pdbx_strand_id
1 'polypeptide(L)'
;LFKKTRLFNGIYKSYSRLVLRKKMLPENGVANSATRDGFAGVSRSAVFLSYKTYSPTMVIRIADATIWINSKNDIWIGDMENGTEANFKTVMSGLKRTAWWLGIRQIQFHCSPGTPLYQLFAKHFPESPSYPVLFQDFGSPIPPEKIKFTFSDIDIF
;
A
#
# COMPACT_ATOMS: atom_id res chain seq x y z
N LEU A 1 17.74 -17.18 -1.56
CA LEU A 1 19.00 -17.37 -2.32
C LEU A 1 18.83 -17.03 -3.82
N PHE A 2 17.68 -17.31 -4.42
CA PHE A 2 17.45 -17.15 -5.88
C PHE A 2 17.28 -15.69 -6.38
N LYS A 3 17.05 -14.71 -5.50
CA LYS A 3 16.82 -13.30 -5.87
C LYS A 3 18.03 -12.52 -6.39
N LYS A 4 19.26 -13.07 -6.31
CA LYS A 4 20.50 -12.27 -6.53
C LYS A 4 21.13 -12.36 -7.92
N THR A 5 20.63 -13.15 -8.85
CA THR A 5 21.22 -13.27 -10.19
C THR A 5 20.30 -12.71 -11.27
N ARG A 6 20.85 -12.02 -12.27
CA ARG A 6 20.08 -11.38 -13.37
C ARG A 6 19.17 -12.36 -14.12
N LEU A 7 19.60 -13.61 -14.28
CA LEU A 7 18.83 -14.66 -14.97
C LEU A 7 17.55 -15.01 -14.19
N PHE A 8 17.65 -15.10 -12.86
CA PHE A 8 16.52 -15.39 -11.99
C PHE A 8 15.53 -14.22 -11.83
N ASN A 9 15.99 -12.96 -12.04
CA ASN A 9 15.08 -11.82 -12.02
C ASN A 9 14.02 -11.86 -13.12
N GLY A 10 14.35 -12.34 -14.31
CA GLY A 10 13.40 -12.50 -15.41
C GLY A 10 12.37 -13.60 -15.11
N ILE A 11 12.84 -14.74 -14.63
CA ILE A 11 11.99 -15.86 -14.22
C ILE A 11 11.10 -15.46 -13.04
N TYR A 12 11.67 -14.78 -12.05
CA TYR A 12 10.91 -14.29 -10.89
C TYR A 12 9.82 -13.28 -11.27
N LYS A 13 10.12 -12.34 -12.20
CA LYS A 13 9.10 -11.40 -12.71
C LYS A 13 7.94 -12.10 -13.40
N SER A 14 8.24 -13.10 -14.21
CA SER A 14 7.20 -13.89 -14.89
C SER A 14 6.38 -14.71 -13.90
N TYR A 15 7.04 -15.34 -12.95
CA TYR A 15 6.40 -16.08 -11.87
C TYR A 15 5.52 -15.20 -10.97
N SER A 16 6.04 -14.04 -10.54
CA SER A 16 5.27 -13.11 -9.70
C SER A 16 4.03 -12.59 -10.43
N ARG A 17 4.15 -12.28 -11.73
CA ARG A 17 2.99 -11.92 -12.56
C ARG A 17 1.96 -13.06 -12.62
N LEU A 18 2.39 -14.30 -12.74
CA LEU A 18 1.50 -15.46 -12.75
C LEU A 18 0.75 -15.62 -11.42
N VAL A 19 1.45 -15.50 -10.28
CA VAL A 19 0.87 -15.57 -8.94
C VAL A 19 -0.16 -14.46 -8.70
N LEU A 20 0.14 -13.26 -9.19
CA LEU A 20 -0.71 -12.07 -8.98
C LEU A 20 -1.82 -11.94 -10.03
N ARG A 21 -1.68 -12.55 -11.21
CA ARG A 21 -2.57 -12.36 -12.37
C ARG A 21 -4.06 -12.47 -12.04
N LYS A 22 -4.44 -13.40 -11.19
CA LYS A 22 -5.86 -13.60 -10.80
C LYS A 22 -6.39 -12.53 -9.83
N LYS A 23 -5.52 -11.73 -9.25
CA LYS A 23 -5.86 -10.71 -8.25
C LYS A 23 -5.67 -9.29 -8.76
N MET A 24 -4.87 -9.11 -9.81
CA MET A 24 -4.57 -7.78 -10.37
C MET A 24 -5.81 -7.17 -11.00
N LEU A 25 -5.99 -5.89 -10.70
CA LEU A 25 -6.97 -5.04 -11.33
C LEU A 25 -6.27 -4.08 -12.31
N PRO A 26 -6.99 -3.57 -13.33
CA PRO A 26 -6.41 -2.67 -14.34
C PRO A 26 -6.12 -1.25 -13.82
N GLU A 27 -6.56 -0.94 -12.60
CA GLU A 27 -6.36 0.37 -11.98
C GLU A 27 -4.87 0.61 -11.66
N ASN A 28 -4.46 1.88 -11.74
CA ASN A 28 -3.10 2.30 -11.40
C ASN A 28 -2.91 2.64 -9.91
N GLY A 29 -3.98 2.68 -9.15
CA GLY A 29 -3.99 3.00 -7.72
C GLY A 29 -5.39 2.90 -7.15
N VAL A 30 -5.54 3.27 -5.89
CA VAL A 30 -6.82 3.34 -5.17
C VAL A 30 -7.08 4.77 -4.69
N ALA A 31 -8.34 5.09 -4.41
CA ALA A 31 -8.69 6.38 -3.82
C ALA A 31 -7.97 6.56 -2.47
N ASN A 32 -7.62 7.81 -2.14
CA ASN A 32 -6.92 8.10 -0.88
C ASN A 32 -7.85 7.85 0.31
N SER A 33 -7.49 6.88 1.16
CA SER A 33 -8.27 6.53 2.34
C SER A 33 -8.38 7.72 3.32
N ALA A 34 -7.33 8.51 3.49
CA ALA A 34 -7.37 9.66 4.37
C ALA A 34 -8.38 10.72 3.90
N THR A 35 -8.41 11.04 2.60
CA THR A 35 -9.41 12.01 2.07
C THR A 35 -10.83 11.46 2.12
N ARG A 36 -11.02 10.17 1.87
CA ARG A 36 -12.31 9.51 2.00
C ARG A 36 -12.84 9.59 3.44
N ASP A 37 -11.95 9.50 4.41
CA ASP A 37 -12.27 9.53 5.84
C ASP A 37 -12.34 10.97 6.42
N GLY A 38 -12.33 12.00 5.56
CA GLY A 38 -12.52 13.40 5.93
C GLY A 38 -11.25 14.14 6.40
N PHE A 39 -10.09 13.56 6.18
CA PHE A 39 -8.80 14.24 6.41
C PHE A 39 -8.32 14.95 5.13
N ALA A 40 -7.37 15.85 5.29
CA ALA A 40 -6.60 16.38 4.18
C ALA A 40 -5.51 15.37 3.79
N GLY A 41 -5.35 15.11 2.52
CA GLY A 41 -4.37 14.17 2.00
C GLY A 41 -3.99 14.49 0.56
N VAL A 42 -3.09 13.71 0.01
CA VAL A 42 -2.64 13.87 -1.38
C VAL A 42 -3.79 13.58 -2.35
N SER A 43 -4.04 14.51 -3.28
CA SER A 43 -4.98 14.29 -4.38
C SER A 43 -4.41 13.28 -5.37
N ARG A 44 -5.07 12.14 -5.54
CA ARG A 44 -4.66 11.10 -6.50
C ARG A 44 -5.29 11.33 -7.87
N SER A 45 -4.97 12.47 -8.46
CA SER A 45 -5.36 12.80 -9.82
C SER A 45 -4.71 11.86 -10.85
N ALA A 46 -5.17 11.89 -12.09
CA ALA A 46 -4.56 11.14 -13.20
C ALA A 46 -3.07 11.48 -13.38
N VAL A 47 -2.68 12.74 -13.14
CA VAL A 47 -1.28 13.18 -13.19
C VAL A 47 -0.47 12.51 -12.08
N PHE A 48 -0.98 12.49 -10.84
CA PHE A 48 -0.32 11.81 -9.72
C PHE A 48 -0.16 10.30 -10.01
N LEU A 49 -1.22 9.64 -10.48
CA LEU A 49 -1.18 8.22 -10.79
C LEU A 49 -0.22 7.90 -11.94
N SER A 50 -0.15 8.76 -12.97
CA SER A 50 0.82 8.58 -14.06
C SER A 50 2.28 8.73 -13.56
N TYR A 51 2.53 9.67 -12.67
CA TYR A 51 3.83 9.81 -12.01
C TYR A 51 4.21 8.55 -11.22
N LYS A 52 3.27 7.95 -10.49
CA LYS A 52 3.52 6.72 -9.70
C LYS A 52 3.81 5.46 -10.54
N THR A 53 3.66 5.50 -11.85
CA THR A 53 3.98 4.36 -12.74
C THR A 53 5.48 4.06 -12.86
N TYR A 54 6.37 4.96 -12.40
CA TYR A 54 7.81 4.70 -12.33
C TYR A 54 8.17 3.54 -11.37
N SER A 55 7.33 3.28 -10.39
CA SER A 55 7.51 2.19 -9.43
C SER A 55 6.63 0.98 -9.80
N PRO A 56 7.08 -0.26 -9.56
CA PRO A 56 6.31 -1.47 -9.88
C PRO A 56 5.17 -1.70 -8.89
N THR A 57 4.27 -0.75 -8.82
CA THR A 57 3.05 -0.86 -8.03
C THR A 57 1.95 -1.54 -8.82
N MET A 58 1.00 -2.13 -8.11
CA MET A 58 -0.18 -2.76 -8.69
C MET A 58 -1.36 -2.71 -7.73
N VAL A 59 -2.55 -2.73 -8.28
CA VAL A 59 -3.78 -2.89 -7.51
C VAL A 59 -4.21 -4.34 -7.57
N ILE A 60 -4.49 -4.92 -6.41
CA ILE A 60 -4.98 -6.29 -6.29
C ILE A 60 -6.27 -6.32 -5.49
N ARG A 61 -7.10 -7.35 -5.77
CA ARG A 61 -8.30 -7.64 -4.98
C ARG A 61 -8.12 -8.91 -4.16
N ILE A 62 -8.45 -8.82 -2.87
CA ILE A 62 -8.53 -9.97 -1.97
C ILE A 62 -9.82 -9.86 -1.19
N ALA A 63 -10.71 -10.85 -1.31
CA ALA A 63 -12.10 -10.73 -0.89
C ALA A 63 -12.71 -9.45 -1.50
N ASP A 64 -13.35 -8.61 -0.69
CA ASP A 64 -13.97 -7.37 -1.13
C ASP A 64 -13.02 -6.16 -1.04
N ALA A 65 -11.82 -6.35 -0.50
CA ALA A 65 -10.85 -5.26 -0.38
C ALA A 65 -10.02 -5.10 -1.65
N THR A 66 -9.85 -3.85 -2.06
CA THR A 66 -8.94 -3.43 -3.13
C THR A 66 -7.71 -2.83 -2.49
N ILE A 67 -6.53 -3.30 -2.85
CA ILE A 67 -5.27 -2.99 -2.16
C ILE A 67 -4.25 -2.52 -3.18
N TRP A 68 -3.68 -1.35 -2.97
CA TRP A 68 -2.55 -0.85 -3.76
C TRP A 68 -1.25 -1.33 -3.11
N ILE A 69 -0.47 -2.11 -3.83
CA ILE A 69 0.76 -2.69 -3.31
C ILE A 69 1.95 -2.41 -4.21
N ASN A 70 3.13 -2.39 -3.58
CA ASN A 70 4.42 -2.53 -4.24
C ASN A 70 5.05 -3.85 -3.76
N SER A 71 5.56 -4.67 -4.69
CA SER A 71 6.09 -6.00 -4.41
C SER A 71 7.51 -6.20 -4.95
N LYS A 72 8.47 -5.40 -4.48
CA LYS A 72 9.89 -5.59 -4.81
C LYS A 72 10.52 -6.69 -3.96
N ASN A 73 10.99 -6.33 -2.77
CA ASN A 73 11.63 -7.23 -1.79
C ASN A 73 10.64 -7.66 -0.71
N ASP A 74 9.75 -6.74 -0.35
CA ASP A 74 8.67 -6.90 0.59
C ASP A 74 7.35 -6.59 -0.11
N ILE A 75 6.23 -6.90 0.51
CA ILE A 75 4.95 -6.34 0.11
C ILE A 75 4.74 -5.07 0.93
N TRP A 76 4.75 -3.95 0.25
CA TRP A 76 4.38 -2.67 0.82
C TRP A 76 2.94 -2.35 0.44
N ILE A 77 2.10 -2.22 1.45
CA ILE A 77 0.73 -1.77 1.26
C ILE A 77 0.76 -0.24 1.16
N GLY A 78 0.38 0.29 0.02
CA GLY A 78 0.27 1.72 -0.20
C GLY A 78 -1.00 2.30 0.40
N ASP A 79 -2.12 1.67 0.09
CA ASP A 79 -3.45 2.02 0.61
C ASP A 79 -4.44 0.88 0.40
N MET A 80 -5.62 0.97 1.03
CA MET A 80 -6.66 -0.05 0.95
C MET A 80 -8.06 0.56 0.94
N GLU A 81 -8.90 0.07 0.03
CA GLU A 81 -10.34 0.33 0.01
C GLU A 81 -11.12 -0.89 0.49
N ASN A 82 -12.28 -0.66 1.09
CA ASN A 82 -13.18 -1.69 1.58
C ASN A 82 -12.55 -2.66 2.59
N GLY A 83 -11.43 -2.27 3.24
CA GLY A 83 -10.88 -2.98 4.37
C GLY A 83 -11.73 -2.70 5.61
N THR A 84 -12.38 -3.73 6.14
CA THR A 84 -13.26 -3.64 7.32
C THR A 84 -12.84 -4.67 8.36
N GLU A 85 -13.25 -4.49 9.61
CA GLU A 85 -13.01 -5.47 10.68
C GLU A 85 -13.50 -6.88 10.28
N ALA A 86 -14.63 -6.95 9.57
CA ALA A 86 -15.24 -8.23 9.18
C ALA A 86 -14.41 -9.01 8.16
N ASN A 87 -13.74 -8.33 7.21
CA ASN A 87 -12.97 -8.99 6.17
C ASN A 87 -11.45 -8.97 6.40
N PHE A 88 -10.96 -8.23 7.39
CA PHE A 88 -9.54 -7.97 7.60
C PHE A 88 -8.69 -9.25 7.74
N LYS A 89 -9.15 -10.22 8.54
CA LYS A 89 -8.46 -11.50 8.69
C LYS A 89 -8.32 -12.24 7.36
N THR A 90 -9.38 -12.24 6.54
CA THR A 90 -9.38 -12.87 5.22
C THR A 90 -8.41 -12.16 4.28
N VAL A 91 -8.42 -10.83 4.28
CA VAL A 91 -7.52 -9.99 3.49
C VAL A 91 -6.07 -10.27 3.86
N MET A 92 -5.74 -10.21 5.16
CA MET A 92 -4.38 -10.44 5.63
C MET A 92 -3.90 -11.87 5.41
N SER A 93 -4.78 -12.87 5.54
CA SER A 93 -4.47 -14.26 5.19
C SER A 93 -4.17 -14.41 3.69
N GLY A 94 -4.93 -13.74 2.84
CA GLY A 94 -4.71 -13.70 1.41
C GLY A 94 -3.38 -13.03 1.04
N LEU A 95 -3.03 -11.91 1.69
CA LEU A 95 -1.74 -11.24 1.52
C LEU A 95 -0.57 -12.10 2.00
N LYS A 96 -0.68 -12.73 3.18
CA LYS A 96 0.34 -13.64 3.72
C LYS A 96 0.57 -14.83 2.77
N ARG A 97 -0.49 -15.44 2.26
CA ARG A 97 -0.39 -16.52 1.27
C ARG A 97 0.27 -16.03 -0.03
N THR A 98 -0.06 -14.84 -0.51
CA THR A 98 0.57 -14.23 -1.67
C THR A 98 2.06 -13.98 -1.42
N ALA A 99 2.42 -13.41 -0.26
CA ALA A 99 3.81 -13.21 0.15
C ALA A 99 4.59 -14.52 0.20
N TRP A 100 3.99 -15.58 0.75
CA TRP A 100 4.60 -16.90 0.80
C TRP A 100 4.91 -17.46 -0.59
N TRP A 101 3.95 -17.40 -1.53
CA TRP A 101 4.17 -17.82 -2.92
C TRP A 101 5.25 -16.99 -3.62
N LEU A 102 5.37 -15.73 -3.30
CA LEU A 102 6.40 -14.84 -3.84
C LEU A 102 7.76 -14.96 -3.13
N GLY A 103 7.86 -15.79 -2.08
CA GLY A 103 9.07 -15.88 -1.26
C GLY A 103 9.39 -14.58 -0.50
N ILE A 104 8.38 -13.76 -0.25
CA ILE A 104 8.46 -12.50 0.49
C ILE A 104 8.24 -12.80 1.97
N ARG A 105 9.09 -12.21 2.82
CA ARG A 105 9.05 -12.46 4.28
C ARG A 105 8.31 -11.40 5.06
N GLN A 106 8.17 -10.21 4.51
CA GLN A 106 7.64 -9.06 5.24
C GLN A 106 6.51 -8.39 4.45
N ILE A 107 5.47 -8.00 5.18
CA ILE A 107 4.39 -7.15 4.69
C ILE A 107 4.39 -5.91 5.57
N GLN A 108 4.44 -4.73 4.98
CA GLN A 108 4.53 -3.45 5.67
C GLN A 108 3.39 -2.54 5.24
N PHE A 109 2.85 -1.78 6.18
CA PHE A 109 1.93 -0.70 5.93
C PHE A 109 2.36 0.51 6.76
N HIS A 110 2.54 1.64 6.10
CA HIS A 110 2.90 2.91 6.74
C HIS A 110 1.76 3.89 6.53
N CYS A 111 1.29 4.50 7.59
CA CYS A 111 0.24 5.51 7.54
C CYS A 111 0.31 6.45 8.75
N SER A 112 -0.29 7.60 8.61
CA SER A 112 -0.43 8.55 9.70
C SER A 112 -1.38 7.99 10.78
N PRO A 113 -1.07 8.19 12.06
CA PRO A 113 -1.94 7.77 13.15
C PRO A 113 -3.27 8.51 13.15
N GLY A 114 -4.29 7.89 13.78
CA GLY A 114 -5.61 8.48 13.97
C GLY A 114 -6.58 8.29 12.80
N THR A 115 -6.17 7.65 11.70
CA THR A 115 -7.10 7.28 10.62
C THR A 115 -7.81 5.96 10.93
N PRO A 116 -9.03 5.70 10.39
CA PRO A 116 -9.71 4.41 10.56
C PRO A 116 -8.87 3.23 10.09
N LEU A 117 -8.16 3.39 8.97
CA LEU A 117 -7.30 2.34 8.44
C LEU A 117 -6.10 2.05 9.37
N TYR A 118 -5.47 3.10 9.94
CA TYR A 118 -4.47 2.92 11.00
C TYR A 118 -5.03 2.14 12.18
N GLN A 119 -6.20 2.52 12.70
CA GLN A 119 -6.83 1.84 13.84
C GLN A 119 -7.11 0.37 13.56
N LEU A 120 -7.55 0.06 12.32
CA LEU A 120 -7.79 -1.30 11.88
C LEU A 120 -6.52 -2.16 11.92
N PHE A 121 -5.39 -1.62 11.44
CA PHE A 121 -4.11 -2.33 11.47
C PHE A 121 -3.54 -2.44 12.90
N ALA A 122 -3.59 -1.38 13.70
CA ALA A 122 -3.06 -1.32 15.06
C ALA A 122 -3.71 -2.33 16.01
N LYS A 123 -4.99 -2.66 15.79
CA LYS A 123 -5.66 -3.72 16.56
C LYS A 123 -5.06 -5.12 16.36
N HIS A 124 -4.42 -5.37 15.22
CA HIS A 124 -4.02 -6.72 14.82
C HIS A 124 -2.51 -6.92 14.70
N PHE A 125 -1.75 -5.83 14.64
CA PHE A 125 -0.30 -5.86 14.46
C PHE A 125 0.40 -4.87 15.38
N PRO A 126 1.61 -5.21 15.84
CA PRO A 126 2.42 -4.27 16.61
C PRO A 126 2.84 -3.09 15.72
N GLU A 127 2.87 -1.93 16.33
CA GLU A 127 3.35 -0.70 15.71
C GLU A 127 4.85 -0.56 15.85
N SER A 128 5.47 0.12 14.89
CA SER A 128 6.85 0.54 14.95
C SER A 128 7.00 1.96 14.40
N PRO A 129 8.00 2.72 14.87
CA PRO A 129 8.29 4.02 14.29
C PRO A 129 8.48 3.93 12.78
N SER A 130 7.92 4.89 12.07
CA SER A 130 8.00 5.02 10.62
C SER A 130 8.77 6.28 10.23
N TYR A 131 8.69 6.67 8.97
CA TYR A 131 9.35 7.88 8.46
C TYR A 131 8.77 9.13 9.11
N PRO A 132 9.60 10.07 9.60
CA PRO A 132 9.12 11.37 10.02
C PRO A 132 8.63 12.15 8.80
N VAL A 133 7.49 12.81 8.95
CA VAL A 133 6.98 13.74 7.94
C VAL A 133 7.22 15.15 8.45
N LEU A 134 8.00 15.92 7.70
CA LEU A 134 8.29 17.32 8.02
C LEU A 134 7.31 18.20 7.26
N PHE A 135 6.78 19.20 7.96
CA PHE A 135 5.93 20.23 7.38
C PHE A 135 6.57 21.58 7.49
N GLN A 136 6.46 22.34 6.41
CA GLN A 136 6.65 23.78 6.45
C GLN A 136 5.32 24.43 6.08
N ASP A 137 4.74 25.17 6.99
CA ASP A 137 3.50 25.91 6.76
C ASP A 137 3.79 27.24 6.06
N PHE A 138 3.13 27.46 4.93
CA PHE A 138 3.17 28.72 4.17
C PHE A 138 1.84 29.48 4.28
N GLY A 139 1.13 29.33 5.39
CA GLY A 139 -0.16 29.98 5.63
C GLY A 139 -1.34 29.14 5.13
N SER A 140 -1.22 27.84 5.18
CA SER A 140 -2.34 26.93 4.87
C SER A 140 -3.47 27.08 5.89
N PRO A 141 -4.76 27.12 5.44
CA PRO A 141 -5.89 27.09 6.35
C PRO A 141 -6.13 25.68 6.95
N ILE A 142 -5.37 24.68 6.52
CA ILE A 142 -5.53 23.30 6.97
C ILE A 142 -4.60 23.04 8.16
N PRO A 143 -5.13 22.72 9.35
CA PRO A 143 -4.30 22.38 10.50
C PRO A 143 -3.44 21.14 10.21
N PRO A 144 -2.14 21.12 10.61
CA PRO A 144 -1.23 20.00 10.33
C PRO A 144 -1.73 18.65 10.82
N GLU A 145 -2.44 18.61 11.95
CA GLU A 145 -3.03 17.37 12.49
C GLU A 145 -4.15 16.78 11.62
N LYS A 146 -4.74 17.57 10.73
CA LYS A 146 -5.71 17.12 9.75
C LYS A 146 -5.07 16.52 8.50
N ILE A 147 -3.78 16.75 8.27
CA ILE A 147 -3.08 16.23 7.11
C ILE A 147 -2.63 14.80 7.41
N LYS A 148 -3.04 13.85 6.58
CA LYS A 148 -2.74 12.42 6.77
C LYS A 148 -2.18 11.83 5.49
N PHE A 149 -1.29 10.86 5.67
CA PHE A 149 -0.61 10.15 4.59
C PHE A 149 -0.76 8.65 4.75
N THR A 150 -0.78 7.98 3.62
CA THR A 150 -0.49 6.54 3.54
C THR A 150 0.81 6.34 2.77
N PHE A 151 1.31 5.12 2.74
CA PHE A 151 2.60 4.85 2.11
C PHE A 151 2.63 5.18 0.62
N SER A 152 1.50 5.07 -0.07
CA SER A 152 1.38 5.41 -1.48
C SER A 152 1.50 6.92 -1.77
N ASP A 153 1.38 7.75 -0.76
CA ASP A 153 1.47 9.22 -0.93
C ASP A 153 2.93 9.72 -0.92
N ILE A 154 3.88 8.87 -0.51
CA ILE A 154 5.31 9.21 -0.48
C ILE A 154 6.07 8.63 -1.66
N ASP A 155 7.19 9.25 -2.03
CA ASP A 155 7.90 8.97 -3.28
C ASP A 155 8.59 7.60 -3.34
N ILE A 156 8.86 6.99 -2.23
CA ILE A 156 9.54 5.68 -2.17
C ILE A 156 8.62 4.47 -2.38
N PHE A 157 7.30 4.69 -2.46
CA PHE A 157 6.31 3.64 -2.69
C PHE A 157 6.29 3.12 -4.11
#